data_416f143b97f45857e9cf84922bf3a03d
#
_entry.id   416f143b97f45857e9cf84922bf3a03d
#
_cell.length_a   1.000
_cell.length_b   1.000
_cell.length_c   1.000
_cell.angle_alpha   90.00
_cell.angle_beta   90.00
_cell.angle_gamma   90.00
#
_symmetry.space_group_name_H-M   'P 1'
#
loop_
_entity.id
_entity.type
_entity.pdbx_description
1 polymer ?
#
loop_
_entity_poly.entity_id
_entity_poly.type
_entity_poly.pdbx_seq_one_letter_code
_entity_poly.pdbx_strand_id
1 'polypeptide(L)'
;APDKSNDGAKRGTICHLVFELLGDVKEKKNYEKIIEKQDVFASAKVKKLILTEAKSSNVDDPENLDLIKKMTLNGLNYDFFGQSMGDIDESFSERDFDFDVNDGQVSYKTKGFIDKLFIKNEKAIIRDFKSSKDVFKGKDLDDNLQDLMYTLAVKKLFPKLKKIYSEFVFLKFSPEKGVIKMPPVSDEELRGFEHQLTSIQKYLDNFNEKVAMKNFAAKADFPKDNSFGGPLLCGYAKSADEKKVDGSPKWFCPAKFAFDFYQIKKDGKIIDSCFTKEKKEYEKKYPDHEFFLFKYEGCPAHKKR
;
A
#
# COMPACT_ATOMS: atom_id res chain seq x y z
N ALA A 1 12.26 -2.42 -10.88
CA ALA A 1 13.03 -3.17 -9.88
C ALA A 1 12.09 -4.21 -9.29
N PRO A 2 12.53 -5.44 -9.03
CA PRO A 2 11.73 -6.38 -8.27
C PRO A 2 11.42 -5.74 -6.92
N ASP A 3 10.15 -5.75 -6.56
CA ASP A 3 9.67 -5.15 -5.32
C ASP A 3 10.33 -5.91 -4.16
N LYS A 4 11.37 -5.34 -3.57
CA LYS A 4 11.94 -5.85 -2.33
C LYS A 4 10.97 -5.51 -1.22
N SER A 5 9.88 -6.28 -1.12
CA SER A 5 9.02 -6.19 0.04
C SER A 5 9.89 -6.35 1.28
N ASN A 6 9.86 -5.34 2.15
CA ASN A 6 10.59 -5.43 3.41
C ASN A 6 9.93 -6.48 4.32
N ASP A 7 10.66 -7.00 5.28
CA ASP A 7 10.13 -8.04 6.20
C ASP A 7 8.86 -7.62 6.93
N GLY A 8 8.66 -6.30 7.11
CA GLY A 8 7.43 -5.75 7.67
C GLY A 8 6.20 -6.04 6.82
N ALA A 9 6.30 -5.84 5.50
CA ALA A 9 5.23 -6.14 4.57
C ALA A 9 4.94 -7.64 4.50
N LYS A 10 6.00 -8.48 4.44
CA LYS A 10 5.86 -9.94 4.43
C LYS A 10 5.14 -10.47 5.67
N ARG A 11 5.52 -9.98 6.86
CA ARG A 11 4.82 -10.31 8.11
C ARG A 11 3.34 -9.89 8.08
N GLY A 12 3.07 -8.70 7.54
CA GLY A 12 1.70 -8.22 7.34
C GLY A 12 0.89 -9.18 6.48
N THR A 13 1.39 -9.56 5.31
CA THR A 13 0.74 -10.52 4.40
C THR A 13 0.42 -11.84 5.11
N ILE A 14 1.35 -12.38 5.91
CA ILE A 14 1.11 -13.63 6.64
C ILE A 14 -0.02 -13.46 7.67
N CYS A 15 -0.09 -12.32 8.38
CA CYS A 15 -1.18 -12.03 9.30
C CYS A 15 -2.53 -11.98 8.58
N HIS A 16 -2.62 -11.30 7.42
CA HIS A 16 -3.84 -11.23 6.61
C HIS A 16 -4.31 -12.62 6.16
N LEU A 17 -3.40 -13.48 5.69
CA LEU A 17 -3.75 -14.87 5.34
C LEU A 17 -4.32 -15.66 6.52
N VAL A 18 -3.84 -15.42 7.75
CA VAL A 18 -4.42 -16.03 8.95
C VAL A 18 -5.80 -15.46 9.25
N PHE A 19 -5.99 -14.15 9.10
CA PHE A 19 -7.29 -13.51 9.32
C PHE A 19 -8.33 -13.94 8.28
N GLU A 20 -7.93 -14.08 7.03
CA GLU A 20 -8.77 -14.65 5.97
C GLU A 20 -9.19 -16.07 6.34
N LEU A 21 -8.24 -16.95 6.64
CA LEU A 21 -8.52 -18.33 7.05
C LEU A 21 -9.49 -18.38 8.23
N LEU A 22 -9.22 -17.67 9.31
CA LEU A 22 -10.03 -17.71 10.54
C LEU A 22 -11.34 -16.92 10.42
N GLY A 23 -11.49 -16.11 9.37
CA GLY A 23 -12.74 -15.44 9.03
C GLY A 23 -13.83 -16.38 8.50
N ASP A 24 -13.46 -17.58 8.02
CA ASP A 24 -14.43 -18.61 7.64
C ASP A 24 -15.07 -19.22 8.91
N VAL A 25 -16.40 -19.28 8.93
CA VAL A 25 -17.19 -19.86 10.04
C VAL A 25 -16.76 -21.31 10.34
N LYS A 26 -16.31 -22.05 9.33
CA LYS A 26 -15.80 -23.43 9.50
C LYS A 26 -14.56 -23.50 10.38
N GLU A 27 -13.81 -22.41 10.47
CA GLU A 27 -12.56 -22.32 11.25
C GLU A 27 -12.77 -21.76 12.67
N LYS A 28 -14.02 -21.51 13.09
CA LYS A 28 -14.36 -20.97 14.40
C LYS A 28 -13.69 -21.73 15.56
N LYS A 29 -13.65 -23.05 15.49
CA LYS A 29 -12.98 -23.89 16.52
C LYS A 29 -11.46 -23.61 16.61
N ASN A 30 -10.81 -23.28 15.47
CA ASN A 30 -9.40 -22.92 15.45
C ASN A 30 -9.17 -21.54 16.08
N TYR A 31 -10.07 -20.59 15.80
CA TYR A 31 -10.06 -19.27 16.44
C TYR A 31 -10.25 -19.39 17.96
N GLU A 32 -11.31 -20.06 18.41
CA GLU A 32 -11.62 -20.26 19.85
C GLU A 32 -10.44 -20.86 20.60
N LYS A 33 -9.81 -21.89 20.04
CA LYS A 33 -8.62 -22.54 20.62
C LYS A 33 -7.43 -21.60 20.76
N ILE A 34 -7.21 -20.69 19.80
CA ILE A 34 -6.15 -19.70 19.85
C ILE A 34 -6.44 -18.67 20.94
N ILE A 35 -7.68 -18.17 21.01
CA ILE A 35 -8.07 -17.16 22.00
C ILE A 35 -8.05 -17.74 23.41
N GLU A 36 -8.55 -18.95 23.63
CA GLU A 36 -8.52 -19.61 24.93
C GLU A 36 -7.09 -19.77 25.46
N LYS A 37 -6.15 -20.18 24.59
CA LYS A 37 -4.75 -20.41 24.96
C LYS A 37 -3.85 -19.20 24.85
N GLN A 38 -4.34 -18.10 24.29
CA GLN A 38 -3.56 -16.91 23.92
C GLN A 38 -2.27 -17.28 23.16
N ASP A 39 -2.36 -18.33 22.32
CA ASP A 39 -1.26 -18.85 21.51
C ASP A 39 -1.75 -19.17 20.09
N VAL A 40 -1.20 -18.46 19.13
CA VAL A 40 -1.53 -18.64 17.69
C VAL A 40 -1.19 -20.05 17.21
N PHE A 41 -0.16 -20.68 17.79
CA PHE A 41 0.25 -22.03 17.44
C PHE A 41 -0.58 -23.12 18.14
N ALA A 42 -1.55 -22.77 18.97
CA ALA A 42 -2.52 -23.72 19.50
C ALA A 42 -3.38 -24.37 18.38
N SER A 43 -3.58 -23.70 17.25
CA SER A 43 -4.15 -24.29 16.05
C SER A 43 -3.08 -24.88 15.14
N ALA A 44 -3.10 -26.18 14.94
CA ALA A 44 -2.17 -26.86 14.03
C ALA A 44 -2.27 -26.35 12.58
N LYS A 45 -3.49 -25.98 12.14
CA LYS A 45 -3.74 -25.43 10.80
C LYS A 45 -3.10 -24.07 10.62
N VAL A 46 -3.30 -23.15 11.59
CA VAL A 46 -2.71 -21.81 11.57
C VAL A 46 -1.19 -21.89 11.72
N LYS A 47 -0.68 -22.75 12.61
CA LYS A 47 0.76 -23.00 12.75
C LYS A 47 1.39 -23.43 11.42
N LYS A 48 0.77 -24.39 10.73
CA LYS A 48 1.25 -24.87 9.42
C LYS A 48 1.26 -23.72 8.41
N LEU A 49 0.19 -22.92 8.32
CA LEU A 49 0.09 -21.77 7.41
C LEU A 49 1.25 -20.79 7.67
N ILE A 50 1.39 -20.32 8.92
CA ILE A 50 2.43 -19.34 9.27
C ILE A 50 3.83 -19.87 8.94
N LEU A 51 4.17 -21.08 9.31
CA LEU A 51 5.48 -21.66 9.06
C LEU A 51 5.78 -21.84 7.56
N THR A 52 4.78 -22.25 6.79
CA THR A 52 4.91 -22.40 5.33
C THR A 52 5.15 -21.04 4.66
N GLU A 53 4.32 -20.04 4.97
CA GLU A 53 4.42 -18.71 4.37
C GLU A 53 5.65 -17.93 4.86
N ALA A 54 6.03 -18.08 6.12
CA ALA A 54 7.26 -17.46 6.64
C ALA A 54 8.51 -18.00 5.92
N LYS A 55 8.57 -19.32 5.71
CA LYS A 55 9.68 -19.95 4.98
C LYS A 55 9.72 -19.53 3.52
N SER A 56 8.56 -19.51 2.83
CA SER A 56 8.48 -19.09 1.42
C SER A 56 8.88 -17.63 1.22
N SER A 57 8.66 -16.81 2.23
CA SER A 57 8.96 -15.36 2.22
C SER A 57 10.33 -15.02 2.82
N ASN A 58 11.12 -16.00 3.28
CA ASN A 58 12.40 -15.81 3.98
C ASN A 58 12.28 -14.89 5.21
N VAL A 59 11.28 -15.14 6.06
CA VAL A 59 11.06 -14.50 7.36
C VAL A 59 10.72 -15.54 8.44
N ASP A 60 11.35 -16.70 8.35
CA ASP A 60 11.13 -17.84 9.24
C ASP A 60 12.13 -17.93 10.41
N ASP A 61 12.95 -16.89 10.60
CA ASP A 61 13.77 -16.76 11.79
C ASP A 61 12.93 -16.49 13.06
N PRO A 62 13.48 -16.79 14.25
CA PRO A 62 12.74 -16.69 15.51
C PRO A 62 12.14 -15.30 15.78
N GLU A 63 12.86 -14.22 15.46
CA GLU A 63 12.40 -12.85 15.69
C GLU A 63 11.17 -12.52 14.83
N ASN A 64 11.24 -12.85 13.54
CA ASN A 64 10.12 -12.64 12.63
C ASN A 64 8.91 -13.50 13.01
N LEU A 65 9.10 -14.77 13.38
CA LEU A 65 8.02 -15.65 13.82
C LEU A 65 7.34 -15.14 15.09
N ASP A 66 8.10 -14.63 16.07
CA ASP A 66 7.52 -14.07 17.28
C ASP A 66 6.73 -12.79 17.01
N LEU A 67 7.22 -11.94 16.10
CA LEU A 67 6.46 -10.76 15.66
C LEU A 67 5.18 -11.15 14.92
N ILE A 68 5.20 -12.15 14.02
CA ILE A 68 4.01 -12.65 13.33
C ILE A 68 2.98 -13.17 14.35
N LYS A 69 3.41 -14.00 15.30
CA LYS A 69 2.52 -14.53 16.36
C LYS A 69 1.87 -13.42 17.17
N LYS A 70 2.68 -12.45 17.63
CA LYS A 70 2.20 -11.29 18.40
C LYS A 70 1.21 -10.45 17.60
N MET A 71 1.55 -10.10 16.36
CA MET A 71 0.69 -9.31 15.48
C MET A 71 -0.62 -10.02 15.18
N THR A 72 -0.57 -11.30 14.89
CA THR A 72 -1.76 -12.11 14.67
C THR A 72 -2.65 -12.14 15.90
N LEU A 73 -2.08 -12.38 17.08
CA LEU A 73 -2.85 -12.46 18.33
C LEU A 73 -3.50 -11.11 18.66
N ASN A 74 -2.81 -10.00 18.45
CA ASN A 74 -3.36 -8.66 18.65
C ASN A 74 -4.59 -8.42 17.76
N GLY A 75 -4.51 -8.79 16.46
CA GLY A 75 -5.65 -8.66 15.55
C GLY A 75 -6.84 -9.55 15.92
N LEU A 76 -6.57 -10.79 16.37
CA LEU A 76 -7.62 -11.73 16.78
C LEU A 76 -8.30 -11.33 18.10
N ASN A 77 -7.58 -10.68 19.00
CA ASN A 77 -8.12 -10.21 20.28
C ASN A 77 -9.01 -8.95 20.16
N TYR A 78 -8.98 -8.27 19.00
CA TYR A 78 -9.82 -7.08 18.79
C TYR A 78 -11.11 -7.44 18.04
N ASP A 79 -12.16 -7.79 18.78
CA ASP A 79 -13.53 -7.95 18.26
C ASP A 79 -13.59 -8.59 16.85
N PHE A 80 -12.82 -9.65 16.65
CA PHE A 80 -12.49 -10.22 15.33
C PHE A 80 -13.73 -10.57 14.48
N PHE A 81 -14.84 -10.88 15.12
CA PHE A 81 -16.12 -11.19 14.48
C PHE A 81 -17.15 -10.06 14.58
N GLY A 82 -16.76 -8.86 15.04
CA GLY A 82 -17.64 -7.71 15.11
C GLY A 82 -18.75 -7.82 16.18
N GLN A 83 -18.53 -8.62 17.24
CA GLN A 83 -19.54 -8.84 18.30
C GLN A 83 -19.96 -7.54 19.00
N SER A 84 -19.13 -6.50 18.98
CA SER A 84 -19.48 -5.18 19.50
C SER A 84 -20.69 -4.54 18.82
N MET A 85 -21.03 -4.97 17.60
CA MET A 85 -22.25 -4.57 16.91
C MET A 85 -23.49 -5.34 17.36
N GLY A 86 -23.35 -6.41 18.15
CA GLY A 86 -24.40 -7.37 18.49
C GLY A 86 -24.62 -8.36 17.34
N ASP A 87 -25.88 -8.80 17.14
CA ASP A 87 -26.20 -9.71 16.04
C ASP A 87 -25.94 -9.02 14.69
N ILE A 88 -25.02 -9.56 13.90
CA ILE A 88 -24.59 -9.06 12.61
C ILE A 88 -25.43 -9.72 11.52
N ASP A 89 -25.90 -8.93 10.54
CA ASP A 89 -26.68 -9.42 9.41
C ASP A 89 -25.75 -10.10 8.39
N GLU A 90 -24.64 -9.44 8.06
CA GLU A 90 -23.65 -9.93 7.10
C GLU A 90 -22.21 -9.64 7.57
N SER A 91 -21.30 -10.58 7.32
CA SER A 91 -19.87 -10.44 7.61
C SER A 91 -19.05 -10.98 6.45
N PHE A 92 -18.06 -10.20 6.03
CA PHE A 92 -17.14 -10.56 4.94
C PHE A 92 -15.70 -10.47 5.42
N SER A 93 -14.85 -11.39 4.92
CA SER A 93 -13.39 -11.32 5.03
C SER A 93 -12.82 -11.24 3.63
N GLU A 94 -11.79 -10.40 3.42
CA GLU A 94 -11.19 -10.15 2.10
C GLU A 94 -12.26 -9.85 1.03
N ARG A 95 -13.17 -8.90 1.37
CA ARG A 95 -14.25 -8.54 0.45
C ARG A 95 -13.68 -7.77 -0.72
N ASP A 96 -13.68 -8.38 -1.89
CA ASP A 96 -13.31 -7.71 -3.13
C ASP A 96 -14.33 -6.64 -3.53
N PHE A 97 -13.83 -5.58 -4.13
CA PHE A 97 -14.63 -4.62 -4.87
C PHE A 97 -13.99 -4.33 -6.21
N ASP A 98 -14.83 -4.21 -7.20
CA ASP A 98 -14.46 -3.89 -8.57
C ASP A 98 -15.63 -3.12 -9.19
N PHE A 99 -15.44 -1.83 -9.45
CA PHE A 99 -16.45 -1.01 -10.05
C PHE A 99 -15.87 -0.02 -11.07
N ASP A 100 -16.62 0.17 -12.13
CA ASP A 100 -16.32 1.14 -13.17
C ASP A 100 -17.13 2.41 -12.92
N VAL A 101 -16.51 3.56 -13.11
CA VAL A 101 -17.17 4.86 -13.13
C VAL A 101 -17.02 5.46 -14.51
N ASN A 102 -18.13 5.88 -15.08
CA ASN A 102 -18.17 6.59 -16.35
C ASN A 102 -19.11 7.79 -16.21
N ASP A 103 -18.56 9.00 -16.28
CA ASP A 103 -19.32 10.25 -16.19
C ASP A 103 -19.61 10.85 -17.57
N GLY A 104 -19.37 10.09 -18.65
CA GLY A 104 -19.51 10.55 -20.04
C GLY A 104 -18.29 11.30 -20.58
N GLN A 105 -17.36 11.72 -19.73
CA GLN A 105 -16.11 12.40 -20.13
C GLN A 105 -14.87 11.55 -19.81
N VAL A 106 -14.94 10.79 -18.72
CA VAL A 106 -13.84 9.99 -18.19
C VAL A 106 -14.38 8.64 -17.75
N SER A 107 -13.63 7.60 -18.02
CA SER A 107 -13.89 6.26 -17.48
C SER A 107 -12.70 5.78 -16.69
N TYR A 108 -12.93 5.33 -15.46
CA TYR A 108 -11.89 4.71 -14.64
C TYR A 108 -12.44 3.51 -13.88
N LYS A 109 -11.55 2.60 -13.57
CA LYS A 109 -11.84 1.39 -12.83
C LYS A 109 -11.17 1.41 -11.47
N THR A 110 -11.92 1.08 -10.44
CA THR A 110 -11.42 0.97 -9.07
C THR A 110 -11.63 -0.45 -8.57
N LYS A 111 -10.57 -1.06 -8.06
CA LYS A 111 -10.60 -2.41 -7.49
C LYS A 111 -9.74 -2.50 -6.25
N GLY A 112 -10.10 -3.38 -5.35
CA GLY A 112 -9.35 -3.64 -4.12
C GLY A 112 -10.04 -4.69 -3.26
N PHE A 113 -9.52 -4.83 -2.04
CA PHE A 113 -10.03 -5.77 -1.05
C PHE A 113 -10.20 -5.03 0.28
N ILE A 114 -11.26 -5.37 0.98
CA ILE A 114 -11.54 -4.91 2.35
C ILE A 114 -11.28 -6.09 3.27
N ASP A 115 -10.35 -5.95 4.20
CA ASP A 115 -9.93 -7.05 5.08
C ASP A 115 -11.11 -7.66 5.83
N LYS A 116 -11.94 -6.79 6.45
CA LYS A 116 -13.19 -7.19 7.09
C LYS A 116 -14.28 -6.15 6.92
N LEU A 117 -15.49 -6.62 6.65
CA LEU A 117 -16.69 -5.79 6.57
C LEU A 117 -17.81 -6.45 7.39
N PHE A 118 -18.39 -5.68 8.30
CA PHE A 118 -19.53 -6.09 9.12
C PHE A 118 -20.71 -5.19 8.82
N ILE A 119 -21.88 -5.79 8.58
CA ILE A 119 -23.11 -5.06 8.27
C ILE A 119 -24.18 -5.44 9.28
N LYS A 120 -24.84 -4.42 9.84
CA LYS A 120 -26.03 -4.56 10.68
C LYS A 120 -27.03 -3.46 10.37
N ASN A 121 -28.21 -3.85 9.91
CA ASN A 121 -29.25 -2.92 9.45
C ASN A 121 -28.68 -1.98 8.35
N GLU A 122 -28.73 -0.66 8.62
CA GLU A 122 -28.22 0.37 7.70
C GLU A 122 -26.81 0.88 8.08
N LYS A 123 -26.07 0.12 8.89
CA LYS A 123 -24.72 0.48 9.37
C LYS A 123 -23.71 -0.55 8.93
N ALA A 124 -22.49 -0.09 8.63
CA ALA A 124 -21.35 -0.96 8.38
C ALA A 124 -20.12 -0.52 9.20
N ILE A 125 -19.28 -1.48 9.52
CA ILE A 125 -17.92 -1.26 10.01
C ILE A 125 -16.96 -1.93 9.03
N ILE A 126 -16.09 -1.13 8.45
CA ILE A 126 -14.92 -1.56 7.69
C ILE A 126 -13.77 -1.70 8.67
N ARG A 127 -13.04 -2.80 8.64
CA ARG A 127 -11.86 -2.98 9.46
C ARG A 127 -10.68 -3.38 8.58
N ASP A 128 -9.59 -2.64 8.73
CA ASP A 128 -8.34 -2.83 8.02
C ASP A 128 -7.19 -3.08 9.01
N PHE A 129 -6.38 -4.09 8.73
CA PHE A 129 -5.28 -4.50 9.58
C PHE A 129 -3.95 -3.92 9.08
N LYS A 130 -3.25 -3.20 9.94
CA LYS A 130 -2.00 -2.50 9.63
C LYS A 130 -0.78 -3.11 10.32
N SER A 131 0.21 -3.50 9.52
CA SER A 131 1.50 -4.00 10.03
C SER A 131 2.55 -2.90 10.26
N SER A 132 2.18 -1.62 10.13
CA SER A 132 3.07 -0.48 10.26
C SER A 132 3.63 -0.33 11.68
N LYS A 133 4.73 0.46 11.81
CA LYS A 133 5.38 0.74 13.09
C LYS A 133 4.70 1.86 13.86
N ASP A 134 3.97 2.72 13.16
CA ASP A 134 3.33 3.90 13.71
C ASP A 134 1.83 3.86 13.44
N VAL A 135 1.05 4.32 14.39
CA VAL A 135 -0.38 4.58 14.24
C VAL A 135 -0.59 5.90 13.50
N PHE A 136 -1.75 6.05 12.87
CA PHE A 136 -2.12 7.30 12.20
C PHE A 136 -2.08 8.51 13.12
N LYS A 137 -1.57 9.64 12.62
CA LYS A 137 -1.45 10.91 13.34
C LYS A 137 -1.66 12.08 12.39
N GLY A 138 -2.19 13.19 12.93
CA GLY A 138 -2.36 14.42 12.16
C GLY A 138 -3.18 14.18 10.90
N LYS A 139 -2.64 14.56 9.75
CA LYS A 139 -3.33 14.46 8.45
C LYS A 139 -3.80 13.05 8.07
N ASP A 140 -3.17 11.99 8.60
CA ASP A 140 -3.63 10.62 8.35
C ASP A 140 -5.02 10.36 8.96
N LEU A 141 -5.46 11.19 9.90
CA LEU A 141 -6.79 11.13 10.51
C LEU A 141 -7.81 11.99 9.75
N ASP A 142 -7.36 13.07 9.12
CA ASP A 142 -8.24 14.05 8.47
C ASP A 142 -8.46 13.75 6.98
N ASP A 143 -7.40 13.29 6.28
CA ASP A 143 -7.39 13.09 4.83
C ASP A 143 -7.00 11.65 4.45
N ASN A 144 -7.62 10.64 5.06
CA ASN A 144 -7.28 9.25 4.82
C ASN A 144 -7.89 8.74 3.51
N LEU A 145 -7.06 8.69 2.46
CA LEU A 145 -7.51 8.22 1.14
C LEU A 145 -8.01 6.76 1.14
N GLN A 146 -7.49 5.91 2.01
CA GLN A 146 -7.94 4.52 2.10
C GLN A 146 -9.34 4.42 2.73
N ASP A 147 -9.60 5.21 3.77
CA ASP A 147 -10.92 5.32 4.38
C ASP A 147 -11.96 5.82 3.37
N LEU A 148 -11.65 6.90 2.64
CA LEU A 148 -12.51 7.43 1.57
C LEU A 148 -12.78 6.39 0.50
N MET A 149 -11.73 5.67 0.03
CA MET A 149 -11.86 4.64 -0.99
C MET A 149 -12.72 3.46 -0.54
N TYR A 150 -12.48 2.96 0.67
CA TYR A 150 -13.25 1.83 1.20
C TYR A 150 -14.71 2.23 1.49
N THR A 151 -14.93 3.42 2.03
CA THR A 151 -16.29 3.93 2.26
C THR A 151 -17.05 4.08 0.95
N LEU A 152 -16.41 4.63 -0.08
CA LEU A 152 -16.98 4.72 -1.42
C LEU A 152 -17.32 3.34 -1.99
N ALA A 153 -16.39 2.37 -1.88
CA ALA A 153 -16.60 1.01 -2.34
C ALA A 153 -17.79 0.34 -1.64
N VAL A 154 -17.86 0.44 -0.32
CA VAL A 154 -18.97 -0.13 0.47
C VAL A 154 -20.29 0.55 0.12
N LYS A 155 -20.31 1.86 -0.08
CA LYS A 155 -21.51 2.59 -0.50
C LYS A 155 -22.00 2.15 -1.90
N LYS A 156 -21.08 1.86 -2.82
CA LYS A 156 -21.41 1.33 -4.16
C LYS A 156 -21.94 -0.11 -4.09
N LEU A 157 -21.32 -0.96 -3.27
CA LEU A 157 -21.74 -2.36 -3.09
C LEU A 157 -23.07 -2.47 -2.34
N PHE A 158 -23.30 -1.59 -1.35
CA PHE A 158 -24.44 -1.63 -0.45
C PHE A 158 -25.11 -0.25 -0.36
N PRO A 159 -25.86 0.20 -1.40
CA PRO A 159 -26.38 1.57 -1.49
C PRO A 159 -27.39 1.95 -0.38
N LYS A 160 -27.94 0.96 0.32
CA LYS A 160 -28.90 1.16 1.42
C LYS A 160 -28.24 1.57 2.74
N LEU A 161 -26.93 1.41 2.87
CA LEU A 161 -26.22 1.78 4.07
C LEU A 161 -26.21 3.29 4.27
N LYS A 162 -26.57 3.71 5.48
CA LYS A 162 -26.61 5.14 5.86
C LYS A 162 -25.37 5.58 6.61
N LYS A 163 -24.75 4.67 7.40
CA LYS A 163 -23.58 4.97 8.21
C LYS A 163 -22.50 3.91 7.99
N ILE A 164 -21.36 4.34 7.52
CA ILE A 164 -20.20 3.50 7.30
C ILE A 164 -19.08 4.06 8.17
N TYR A 165 -18.46 3.22 8.97
CA TYR A 165 -17.35 3.55 9.86
C TYR A 165 -16.15 2.72 9.46
N SER A 166 -14.96 3.30 9.57
CA SER A 166 -13.70 2.57 9.37
C SER A 166 -12.93 2.45 10.67
N GLU A 167 -12.32 1.31 10.87
CA GLU A 167 -11.42 1.00 11.98
C GLU A 167 -10.10 0.49 11.42
N PHE A 168 -8.99 1.12 11.80
CA PHE A 168 -7.63 0.65 11.47
C PHE A 168 -7.02 0.00 12.70
N VAL A 169 -6.66 -1.28 12.57
CA VAL A 169 -6.10 -2.09 13.66
C VAL A 169 -4.60 -2.27 13.43
N PHE A 170 -3.79 -1.55 14.19
CA PHE A 170 -2.33 -1.60 14.10
C PHE A 170 -1.77 -2.77 14.89
N LEU A 171 -1.46 -3.85 14.21
CA LEU A 171 -1.16 -5.18 14.76
C LEU A 171 0.05 -5.25 15.71
N LYS A 172 0.98 -4.28 15.62
CA LYS A 172 2.15 -4.23 16.53
C LYS A 172 1.83 -3.74 17.92
N PHE A 173 0.64 -3.20 18.11
CA PHE A 173 0.17 -2.63 19.36
C PHE A 173 -0.93 -3.51 19.95
N SER A 174 -1.12 -3.44 21.27
CA SER A 174 -2.30 -4.02 21.87
C SER A 174 -3.58 -3.29 21.41
N PRO A 175 -4.75 -3.94 21.39
CA PRO A 175 -5.99 -3.33 20.89
C PRO A 175 -6.31 -1.96 21.51
N GLU A 176 -6.02 -1.76 22.80
CA GLU A 176 -6.30 -0.51 23.53
C GLU A 176 -5.49 0.68 22.99
N LYS A 177 -4.33 0.40 22.36
CA LYS A 177 -3.39 1.42 21.85
C LYS A 177 -3.32 1.46 20.33
N GLY A 178 -3.72 0.37 19.67
CA GLY A 178 -3.52 0.15 18.25
C GLY A 178 -4.76 0.34 17.39
N VAL A 179 -5.92 0.65 17.95
CA VAL A 179 -7.14 0.81 17.18
C VAL A 179 -7.46 2.28 16.98
N ILE A 180 -7.56 2.68 15.72
CA ILE A 180 -8.02 4.01 15.31
C ILE A 180 -9.39 3.87 14.66
N LYS A 181 -10.37 4.57 15.22
CA LYS A 181 -11.73 4.64 14.68
C LYS A 181 -11.89 5.97 13.95
N MET A 182 -12.24 5.87 12.67
CA MET A 182 -12.48 7.05 11.84
C MET A 182 -13.92 7.53 12.01
N PRO A 183 -14.17 8.84 11.96
CA PRO A 183 -15.52 9.36 11.87
C PRO A 183 -16.18 8.88 10.57
N PRO A 184 -17.52 8.81 10.50
CA PRO A 184 -18.18 8.43 9.26
C PRO A 184 -17.98 9.51 8.20
N VAL A 185 -17.63 9.10 6.99
CA VAL A 185 -17.49 9.99 5.83
C VAL A 185 -18.86 10.43 5.36
N SER A 186 -19.06 11.72 5.12
CA SER A 186 -20.33 12.28 4.62
C SER A 186 -20.51 12.02 3.11
N ASP A 187 -21.75 12.12 2.64
CA ASP A 187 -22.05 11.99 1.21
C ASP A 187 -21.41 13.16 0.40
N GLU A 188 -21.20 14.32 1.02
CA GLU A 188 -20.49 15.47 0.43
C GLU A 188 -19.01 15.17 0.22
N GLU A 189 -18.35 14.59 1.21
CA GLU A 189 -16.94 14.19 1.14
C GLU A 189 -16.76 13.10 0.08
N LEU A 190 -17.66 12.12 0.01
CA LEU A 190 -17.62 11.07 -1.03
C LEU A 190 -17.78 11.66 -2.44
N ARG A 191 -18.69 12.62 -2.64
CA ARG A 191 -18.81 13.33 -3.93
C ARG A 191 -17.54 14.11 -4.28
N GLY A 192 -16.94 14.77 -3.30
CA GLY A 192 -15.67 15.46 -3.48
C GLY A 192 -14.55 14.50 -3.87
N PHE A 193 -14.51 13.33 -3.23
CA PHE A 193 -13.54 12.29 -3.53
C PHE A 193 -13.73 11.68 -4.93
N GLU A 194 -14.98 11.38 -5.35
CA GLU A 194 -15.26 10.93 -6.71
C GLU A 194 -14.83 11.97 -7.76
N HIS A 195 -15.05 13.26 -7.48
CA HIS A 195 -14.56 14.34 -8.34
C HIS A 195 -13.02 14.36 -8.42
N GLN A 196 -12.35 14.12 -7.30
CA GLN A 196 -10.88 14.02 -7.26
C GLN A 196 -10.38 12.83 -8.11
N LEU A 197 -10.98 11.66 -7.98
CA LEU A 197 -10.65 10.48 -8.79
C LEU A 197 -10.84 10.76 -10.29
N THR A 198 -11.94 11.37 -10.66
CA THR A 198 -12.22 11.81 -12.06
C THR A 198 -11.13 12.77 -12.55
N SER A 199 -10.73 13.74 -11.71
CA SER A 199 -9.69 14.71 -12.06
C SER A 199 -8.32 14.06 -12.23
N ILE A 200 -7.99 13.08 -11.38
CA ILE A 200 -6.77 12.29 -11.51
C ILE A 200 -6.79 11.49 -12.82
N GLN A 201 -7.91 10.85 -13.15
CA GLN A 201 -8.02 10.10 -14.40
C GLN A 201 -7.90 11.00 -15.62
N LYS A 202 -8.56 12.18 -15.65
CA LYS A 202 -8.38 13.18 -16.71
C LYS A 202 -6.92 13.58 -16.89
N TYR A 203 -6.21 13.74 -15.77
CA TYR A 203 -4.78 14.02 -15.82
C TYR A 203 -3.98 12.87 -16.43
N LEU A 204 -4.29 11.62 -16.04
CA LEU A 204 -3.63 10.44 -16.58
C LEU A 204 -3.90 10.23 -18.06
N ASP A 205 -5.14 10.41 -18.50
CA ASP A 205 -5.55 10.27 -19.92
C ASP A 205 -4.86 11.30 -20.82
N ASN A 206 -4.58 12.48 -20.29
CA ASN A 206 -3.89 13.56 -20.99
C ASN A 206 -2.36 13.56 -20.75
N PHE A 207 -1.85 12.56 -20.01
CA PHE A 207 -0.44 12.50 -19.67
C PHE A 207 0.41 12.17 -20.92
N ASN A 208 1.37 13.02 -21.20
CA ASN A 208 2.30 12.85 -22.30
C ASN A 208 3.65 13.49 -21.95
N GLU A 209 4.64 13.35 -22.83
CA GLU A 209 6.00 13.86 -22.60
C GLU A 209 6.03 15.36 -22.28
N LYS A 210 5.23 16.19 -22.97
CA LYS A 210 5.17 17.63 -22.71
C LYS A 210 4.61 17.94 -21.32
N VAL A 211 3.57 17.20 -20.89
CA VAL A 211 2.98 17.32 -19.56
C VAL A 211 3.96 16.84 -18.49
N ALA A 212 4.67 15.74 -18.73
CA ALA A 212 5.71 15.23 -17.84
C ALA A 212 6.83 16.26 -17.65
N MET A 213 7.36 16.83 -18.72
CA MET A 213 8.38 17.87 -18.65
C MET A 213 7.89 19.10 -17.90
N LYS A 214 6.67 19.56 -18.18
CA LYS A 214 6.09 20.74 -17.55
C LYS A 214 5.82 20.55 -16.06
N ASN A 215 5.30 19.40 -15.67
CA ASN A 215 4.85 19.18 -14.31
C ASN A 215 5.94 18.62 -13.38
N PHE A 216 6.90 17.87 -13.90
CA PHE A 216 7.93 17.23 -13.10
C PHE A 216 9.31 17.81 -13.33
N ALA A 217 9.75 17.95 -14.59
CA ALA A 217 11.08 18.41 -14.89
C ALA A 217 11.21 19.95 -14.86
N ALA A 218 10.19 20.67 -15.30
CA ALA A 218 10.22 22.14 -15.33
C ALA A 218 10.13 22.80 -13.95
N LYS A 219 9.77 22.06 -12.92
CA LYS A 219 9.75 22.56 -11.52
C LYS A 219 11.15 22.67 -10.88
N ALA A 220 12.20 22.37 -11.63
CA ALA A 220 13.57 22.64 -11.23
C ALA A 220 13.86 24.14 -10.97
N ASP A 221 13.04 25.05 -11.53
CA ASP A 221 13.15 26.49 -11.32
C ASP A 221 12.39 27.02 -10.09
N PHE A 222 11.87 26.13 -9.24
CA PHE A 222 11.17 26.53 -8.02
C PHE A 222 12.14 27.25 -7.06
N PRO A 223 11.71 28.32 -6.36
CA PRO A 223 12.57 29.06 -5.46
C PRO A 223 13.22 28.15 -4.40
N LYS A 224 14.50 28.35 -4.13
CA LYS A 224 15.29 27.57 -3.16
C LYS A 224 14.80 27.72 -1.70
N ASP A 225 14.07 28.77 -1.41
CA ASP A 225 13.60 29.16 -0.09
C ASP A 225 12.22 28.62 0.29
N ASN A 226 11.64 27.77 -0.55
CA ASN A 226 10.40 27.11 -0.21
C ASN A 226 10.60 26.17 0.98
N SER A 227 10.04 26.54 2.14
CA SER A 227 10.15 25.81 3.41
C SER A 227 9.70 24.33 3.35
N PHE A 228 8.91 23.96 2.35
CA PHE A 228 8.50 22.58 2.08
C PHE A 228 9.46 21.81 1.16
N GLY A 229 10.65 22.33 0.86
CA GLY A 229 11.69 21.61 0.15
C GLY A 229 11.46 21.43 -1.35
N GLY A 230 10.61 22.26 -1.96
CA GLY A 230 10.29 22.20 -3.38
C GLY A 230 9.38 21.03 -3.75
N PRO A 231 9.10 20.81 -5.03
CA PRO A 231 8.23 19.75 -5.45
C PRO A 231 8.80 18.38 -5.05
N LEU A 232 7.99 17.58 -4.38
CA LEU A 232 8.33 16.26 -3.83
C LEU A 232 8.97 15.31 -4.84
N LEU A 233 8.69 15.51 -6.13
CA LEU A 233 9.12 14.62 -7.21
C LEU A 233 10.36 15.14 -7.97
N CYS A 234 10.73 16.43 -7.85
CA CYS A 234 11.93 16.98 -8.47
C CYS A 234 12.95 17.36 -7.41
N GLY A 235 13.90 16.48 -7.15
CA GLY A 235 14.95 16.75 -6.19
C GLY A 235 15.94 17.86 -6.60
N TYR A 236 15.86 18.36 -7.82
CA TYR A 236 16.67 19.47 -8.28
C TYR A 236 16.35 20.79 -7.55
N ALA A 237 15.14 20.91 -7.05
CA ALA A 237 14.73 22.05 -6.23
C ALA A 237 15.29 21.99 -4.79
N LYS A 238 15.72 20.82 -4.33
CA LYS A 238 16.50 20.70 -3.10
C LYS A 238 17.94 21.04 -3.48
N SER A 239 18.49 22.09 -2.88
CA SER A 239 19.79 22.67 -3.21
C SER A 239 20.81 21.61 -3.67
N ALA A 240 21.07 21.57 -4.98
CA ALA A 240 22.07 20.68 -5.57
C ALA A 240 23.49 20.95 -5.02
N ASP A 241 23.65 22.10 -4.37
CA ASP A 241 24.91 22.62 -3.85
C ASP A 241 25.09 22.30 -2.34
N GLU A 242 24.05 21.82 -1.63
CA GLU A 242 24.19 21.41 -0.23
C GLU A 242 25.05 20.16 -0.11
N LYS A 243 26.10 20.26 0.70
CA LYS A 243 26.99 19.15 1.03
C LYS A 243 26.74 18.67 2.44
N LYS A 244 26.97 17.39 2.67
CA LYS A 244 27.09 16.82 4.00
C LYS A 244 28.40 17.25 4.65
N VAL A 245 28.57 16.99 5.95
CA VAL A 245 29.78 17.29 6.71
C VAL A 245 31.03 16.64 6.08
N ASP A 246 30.89 15.49 5.44
CA ASP A 246 31.95 14.77 4.73
C ASP A 246 32.26 15.32 3.32
N GLY A 247 31.63 16.41 2.91
CA GLY A 247 31.81 17.02 1.59
C GLY A 247 31.03 16.37 0.46
N SER A 248 30.34 15.24 0.70
CA SER A 248 29.48 14.57 -0.31
C SER A 248 28.20 15.37 -0.54
N PRO A 249 27.57 15.28 -1.75
CA PRO A 249 26.29 15.90 -2.02
C PRO A 249 25.23 15.43 -1.01
N LYS A 250 24.47 16.37 -0.43
CA LYS A 250 23.38 16.04 0.48
C LYS A 250 22.23 15.36 -0.25
N TRP A 251 22.10 15.65 -1.53
CA TRP A 251 21.13 15.03 -2.40
C TRP A 251 21.65 14.91 -3.83
N PHE A 252 21.34 13.80 -4.47
CA PHE A 252 21.71 13.52 -5.85
C PHE A 252 20.47 13.10 -6.66
N CYS A 253 20.23 13.76 -7.80
CA CYS A 253 19.18 13.35 -8.74
C CYS A 253 19.75 12.38 -9.77
N PRO A 254 19.38 11.09 -9.73
CA PRO A 254 19.88 10.11 -10.71
C PRO A 254 19.40 10.41 -12.13
N ALA A 255 18.29 11.14 -12.28
CA ALA A 255 17.73 11.52 -13.58
C ALA A 255 18.40 12.77 -14.20
N LYS A 256 19.36 13.39 -13.50
CA LYS A 256 19.99 14.65 -13.92
C LYS A 256 20.81 14.50 -15.22
N PHE A 257 21.59 13.44 -15.31
CA PHE A 257 22.55 13.24 -16.38
C PHE A 257 22.07 12.21 -17.40
N ALA A 258 22.48 12.37 -18.65
CA ALA A 258 22.32 11.35 -19.67
C ALA A 258 23.17 10.12 -19.33
N PHE A 259 22.62 8.94 -19.53
CA PHE A 259 23.35 7.68 -19.39
C PHE A 259 22.66 6.56 -20.15
N ASP A 260 23.44 5.57 -20.51
CA ASP A 260 22.96 4.35 -21.16
C ASP A 260 22.90 3.22 -20.13
N PHE A 261 21.84 2.41 -20.21
CA PHE A 261 21.67 1.23 -19.36
C PHE A 261 20.95 0.13 -20.13
N TYR A 262 21.07 -1.11 -19.68
CA TYR A 262 20.33 -2.23 -20.23
C TYR A 262 19.06 -2.50 -19.44
N GLN A 263 17.94 -2.65 -20.14
CA GLN A 263 16.73 -3.27 -19.64
C GLN A 263 16.80 -4.76 -19.93
N ILE A 264 16.62 -5.59 -18.93
CA ILE A 264 16.62 -7.05 -19.03
C ILE A 264 15.16 -7.49 -19.12
N LYS A 265 14.82 -8.19 -20.22
CA LYS A 265 13.45 -8.59 -20.49
C LYS A 265 13.33 -10.10 -20.60
N LYS A 266 12.18 -10.59 -20.13
CA LYS A 266 11.71 -11.95 -20.37
C LYS A 266 10.25 -11.88 -20.82
N ASP A 267 9.92 -12.55 -21.91
CA ASP A 267 8.55 -12.57 -22.47
C ASP A 267 7.96 -11.15 -22.64
N GLY A 268 8.78 -10.19 -23.11
CA GLY A 268 8.40 -8.80 -23.33
C GLY A 268 8.29 -7.94 -22.07
N LYS A 269 8.45 -8.49 -20.86
CA LYS A 269 8.38 -7.75 -19.59
C LYS A 269 9.78 -7.40 -19.08
N ILE A 270 9.95 -6.17 -18.60
CA ILE A 270 11.18 -5.75 -17.92
C ILE A 270 11.21 -6.40 -16.54
N ILE A 271 12.25 -7.20 -16.29
CA ILE A 271 12.45 -7.90 -15.01
C ILE A 271 13.57 -7.29 -14.16
N ASP A 272 14.57 -6.68 -14.83
CA ASP A 272 15.70 -6.05 -14.14
C ASP A 272 16.33 -5.00 -15.08
N SER A 273 17.32 -4.24 -14.56
CA SER A 273 18.15 -3.33 -15.34
C SER A 273 19.56 -3.26 -14.78
N CYS A 274 20.55 -2.99 -15.64
CA CYS A 274 21.92 -2.84 -15.22
C CYS A 274 22.64 -1.73 -16.01
N PHE A 275 23.69 -1.16 -15.45
CA PHE A 275 24.54 -0.24 -16.18
C PHE A 275 25.34 -0.98 -17.28
N THR A 276 25.75 -0.25 -18.31
CA THR A 276 26.48 -0.82 -19.45
C THR A 276 27.75 -1.59 -19.03
N LYS A 277 28.43 -1.12 -17.99
CA LYS A 277 29.65 -1.77 -17.44
C LYS A 277 29.36 -3.09 -16.72
N GLU A 278 28.14 -3.30 -16.29
CA GLU A 278 27.72 -4.47 -15.50
C GLU A 278 27.13 -5.57 -16.39
N LYS A 279 26.94 -5.31 -17.67
CA LYS A 279 26.27 -6.21 -18.62
C LYS A 279 26.78 -7.66 -18.54
N LYS A 280 28.09 -7.87 -18.56
CA LYS A 280 28.69 -9.22 -18.54
C LYS A 280 28.36 -10.02 -17.27
N GLU A 281 28.21 -9.34 -16.14
CA GLU A 281 27.79 -9.95 -14.88
C GLU A 281 26.34 -10.35 -14.92
N TYR A 282 25.48 -9.46 -15.42
CA TYR A 282 24.07 -9.69 -15.55
C TYR A 282 23.71 -10.71 -16.65
N GLU A 283 24.48 -10.83 -17.72
CA GLU A 283 24.34 -11.91 -18.69
C GLU A 283 24.57 -13.30 -18.09
N LYS A 284 25.48 -13.42 -17.11
CA LYS A 284 25.66 -14.66 -16.36
C LYS A 284 24.49 -14.94 -15.41
N LYS A 285 23.92 -13.89 -14.82
CA LYS A 285 22.77 -13.99 -13.91
C LYS A 285 21.47 -14.30 -14.65
N TYR A 286 21.35 -13.84 -15.87
CA TYR A 286 20.15 -13.94 -16.71
C TYR A 286 20.49 -14.49 -18.11
N PRO A 287 20.97 -15.74 -18.25
CA PRO A 287 21.50 -16.28 -19.50
C PRO A 287 20.47 -16.36 -20.63
N ASP A 288 19.18 -16.55 -20.28
CA ASP A 288 18.10 -16.74 -21.26
C ASP A 288 17.22 -15.50 -21.41
N HIS A 289 17.77 -14.30 -21.14
CA HIS A 289 17.00 -13.06 -21.15
C HIS A 289 17.54 -12.09 -22.22
N GLU A 290 16.64 -11.27 -22.73
CA GLU A 290 16.95 -10.26 -23.72
C GLU A 290 17.47 -8.98 -23.05
N PHE A 291 18.56 -8.41 -23.59
CA PHE A 291 19.18 -7.17 -23.11
C PHE A 291 18.97 -6.05 -24.12
N PHE A 292 18.12 -5.09 -23.80
CA PHE A 292 17.84 -3.90 -24.61
C PHE A 292 18.62 -2.71 -24.09
N LEU A 293 19.48 -2.13 -24.95
CA LEU A 293 20.14 -0.88 -24.62
C LEU A 293 19.13 0.28 -24.66
N PHE A 294 18.92 0.93 -23.52
CA PHE A 294 18.13 2.13 -23.42
C PHE A 294 19.03 3.34 -23.24
N LYS A 295 18.85 4.36 -24.08
CA LYS A 295 19.59 5.62 -24.03
C LYS A 295 18.73 6.67 -23.34
N TYR A 296 19.11 7.06 -22.12
CA TYR A 296 18.46 8.13 -21.40
C TYR A 296 19.18 9.45 -21.64
N GLU A 297 18.49 10.42 -22.21
CA GLU A 297 19.09 11.73 -22.59
C GLU A 297 19.27 12.71 -21.42
N GLY A 298 18.90 12.35 -20.22
CA GLY A 298 18.94 13.20 -19.04
C GLY A 298 17.69 14.06 -18.86
N CYS A 299 17.63 14.75 -17.72
CA CYS A 299 16.48 15.57 -17.38
C CYS A 299 16.40 16.83 -18.26
N PRO A 300 15.29 17.08 -18.97
CA PRO A 300 15.13 18.24 -19.82
C PRO A 300 15.22 19.56 -19.04
N ALA A 301 14.79 19.61 -17.80
CA ALA A 301 14.88 20.80 -16.94
C ALA A 301 16.34 21.17 -16.61
N HIS A 302 17.22 20.17 -16.55
CA HIS A 302 18.65 20.38 -16.30
C HIS A 302 19.39 20.87 -17.54
N LYS A 303 18.97 20.45 -18.75
CA LYS A 303 19.58 20.88 -20.01
C LYS A 303 19.37 22.37 -20.37
N LYS A 304 18.38 23.00 -19.72
CA LYS A 304 18.01 24.41 -19.98
C LYS A 304 18.78 25.43 -19.12
N ARG A 305 19.73 24.97 -18.32
CA ARG A 305 20.68 25.78 -17.55
C ARG A 305 22.08 25.57 -18.12
#